data_d680b6c09548d64944e7888c559d1d0e
#
_entry.id   d680b6c09548d64944e7888c559d1d0e
#
_cell.length_a   1.000
_cell.length_b   1.000
_cell.length_c   1.000
_cell.angle_alpha   90.00
_cell.angle_beta   90.00
_cell.angle_gamma   90.00
#
_symmetry.space_group_name_H-M   'P 1'
#
loop_
_entity.id
_entity.type
_entity.pdbx_description
1 polymer ?
#
loop_
_entity_poly.entity_id
_entity_poly.type
_entity_poly.pdbx_seq_one_letter_code
_entity_poly.pdbx_strand_id
1 'polypeptide(L)'
;MTLFDRIKAIRDISGENHWTRRFSAEMTYMSTLSSTKNGEYDARIAEAADYVLSKKAENGAVTKADVLEAEKMLEDLSAEAKKLKVICAAHAHIDMNWMWGYQETAAVTVDTFRTMLDLMNEYPEYKFSQSQASTYKIIEDNAPEMLDEIKKRIHEGRWELTASTWVETDKNMPNGESLSRHILHTKKYLSK
;
A
#
# COMPACT_ATOMS: atom_id res chain seq x y z
N MET A 1 -24.91 12.74 -18.36
CA MET A 1 -23.52 12.50 -17.86
C MET A 1 -23.45 11.05 -17.41
N THR A 2 -22.47 10.29 -17.88
CA THR A 2 -22.28 8.90 -17.44
C THR A 2 -21.77 8.83 -15.98
N LEU A 3 -21.81 7.66 -15.33
CA LEU A 3 -21.20 7.50 -14.00
C LEU A 3 -19.70 7.84 -14.06
N PHE A 4 -19.00 7.40 -15.11
CA PHE A 4 -17.58 7.72 -15.31
C PHE A 4 -17.32 9.23 -15.34
N ASP A 5 -18.14 10.00 -16.06
CA ASP A 5 -17.99 11.47 -16.12
C ASP A 5 -18.16 12.11 -14.75
N ARG A 6 -19.11 11.62 -13.94
CA ARG A 6 -19.35 12.07 -12.57
C ARG A 6 -18.17 11.80 -11.65
N ILE A 7 -17.67 10.56 -11.67
CA ILE A 7 -16.49 10.17 -10.89
C ILE A 7 -15.28 11.01 -11.29
N LYS A 8 -15.10 11.27 -12.58
CA LYS A 8 -14.05 12.15 -13.06
C LYS A 8 -14.21 13.57 -12.51
N ALA A 9 -15.40 14.14 -12.58
CA ALA A 9 -15.69 15.49 -12.06
C ALA A 9 -15.44 15.59 -10.53
N ILE A 10 -15.81 14.56 -9.76
CA ILE A 10 -15.49 14.48 -8.33
C ILE A 10 -13.98 14.40 -8.11
N ARG A 11 -13.26 13.65 -8.93
CA ARG A 11 -11.79 13.55 -8.86
C ARG A 11 -11.12 14.89 -9.17
N ASP A 12 -11.63 15.65 -10.13
CA ASP A 12 -11.08 16.95 -10.53
C ASP A 12 -11.14 17.97 -9.36
N ILE A 13 -12.12 17.86 -8.46
CA ILE A 13 -12.23 18.71 -7.25
C ILE A 13 -11.59 18.09 -6.01
N SER A 14 -11.04 16.89 -6.08
CA SER A 14 -10.53 16.14 -4.91
C SER A 14 -9.37 16.84 -4.18
N GLY A 15 -8.62 17.69 -4.87
CA GLY A 15 -7.51 18.46 -4.31
C GLY A 15 -7.91 19.68 -3.47
N GLU A 16 -9.19 20.10 -3.47
CA GLU A 16 -9.62 21.32 -2.83
C GLU A 16 -9.56 21.28 -1.30
N ASN A 17 -9.92 20.15 -0.69
CA ASN A 17 -9.86 19.97 0.75
C ASN A 17 -9.89 18.47 1.14
N HIS A 18 -9.80 18.21 2.46
CA HIS A 18 -9.85 16.83 3.00
C HIS A 18 -11.15 16.10 2.62
N TRP A 19 -12.29 16.78 2.67
CA TRP A 19 -13.61 16.16 2.46
C TRP A 19 -13.84 15.78 1.00
N THR A 20 -13.44 16.63 0.07
CA THR A 20 -13.50 16.31 -1.37
C THR A 20 -12.57 15.16 -1.72
N ARG A 21 -11.39 15.06 -1.07
CA ARG A 21 -10.47 13.93 -1.25
C ARG A 21 -11.06 12.63 -0.72
N ARG A 22 -11.64 12.66 0.49
CA ARG A 22 -12.33 11.51 1.08
C ARG A 22 -13.45 11.03 0.17
N PHE A 23 -14.35 11.91 -0.22
CA PHE A 23 -15.48 11.56 -1.07
C PHE A 23 -15.05 11.01 -2.43
N SER A 24 -13.99 11.58 -3.04
CA SER A 24 -13.44 11.06 -4.29
C SER A 24 -12.92 9.61 -4.15
N ALA A 25 -12.27 9.29 -3.03
CA ALA A 25 -11.82 7.93 -2.75
C ALA A 25 -13.01 6.97 -2.58
N GLU A 26 -14.05 7.39 -1.84
CA GLU A 26 -15.28 6.62 -1.63
C GLU A 26 -16.00 6.35 -2.96
N MET A 27 -16.18 7.36 -3.80
CA MET A 27 -16.82 7.22 -5.12
C MET A 27 -16.03 6.28 -6.03
N THR A 28 -14.70 6.36 -6.00
CA THR A 28 -13.84 5.44 -6.76
C THR A 28 -14.01 4.00 -6.28
N TYR A 29 -14.02 3.78 -4.96
CA TYR A 29 -14.23 2.46 -4.38
C TYR A 29 -15.63 1.90 -4.71
N MET A 30 -16.68 2.71 -4.51
CA MET A 30 -18.06 2.30 -4.76
C MET A 30 -18.32 2.00 -6.23
N SER A 31 -17.76 2.78 -7.16
CA SER A 31 -17.88 2.50 -8.59
C SER A 31 -17.18 1.19 -8.99
N THR A 32 -16.03 0.90 -8.38
CA THR A 32 -15.34 -0.38 -8.57
C THR A 32 -16.17 -1.55 -8.01
N LEU A 33 -16.71 -1.40 -6.81
CA LEU A 33 -17.61 -2.41 -6.21
C LEU A 33 -18.85 -2.64 -7.09
N SER A 34 -19.49 -1.58 -7.58
CA SER A 34 -20.64 -1.66 -8.47
C SER A 34 -20.31 -2.41 -9.76
N SER A 35 -19.13 -2.17 -10.33
CA SER A 35 -18.69 -2.88 -11.54
C SER A 35 -18.57 -4.39 -11.33
N THR A 36 -18.20 -4.86 -10.14
CA THR A 36 -18.18 -6.30 -9.79
C THR A 36 -19.58 -6.90 -9.64
N LYS A 37 -20.60 -6.06 -9.57
CA LYS A 37 -22.02 -6.39 -9.45
C LYS A 37 -22.82 -5.97 -10.70
N ASN A 38 -22.18 -5.90 -11.85
CA ASN A 38 -22.79 -5.52 -13.13
C ASN A 38 -23.50 -4.15 -13.09
N GLY A 39 -23.00 -3.19 -12.32
CA GLY A 39 -23.54 -1.83 -12.24
C GLY A 39 -24.75 -1.69 -11.31
N GLU A 40 -25.01 -2.64 -10.43
CA GLU A 40 -26.17 -2.66 -9.52
C GLU A 40 -26.34 -1.35 -8.73
N TYR A 41 -25.24 -0.69 -8.37
CA TYR A 41 -25.25 0.51 -7.53
C TYR A 41 -25.00 1.80 -8.29
N ASP A 42 -24.84 1.75 -9.62
CA ASP A 42 -24.43 2.89 -10.46
C ASP A 42 -25.36 4.09 -10.32
N ALA A 43 -26.69 3.87 -10.31
CA ALA A 43 -27.67 4.95 -10.20
C ALA A 43 -27.54 5.72 -8.88
N ARG A 44 -27.34 5.01 -7.79
CA ARG A 44 -27.21 5.59 -6.44
C ARG A 44 -25.89 6.34 -6.26
N ILE A 45 -24.82 5.78 -6.79
CA ILE A 45 -23.50 6.43 -6.78
C ILE A 45 -23.56 7.72 -7.61
N ALA A 46 -24.24 7.67 -8.77
CA ALA A 46 -24.47 8.84 -9.62
C ALA A 46 -25.25 9.94 -8.89
N GLU A 47 -26.30 9.58 -8.15
CA GLU A 47 -27.12 10.52 -7.37
C GLU A 47 -26.28 11.21 -6.27
N ALA A 48 -25.49 10.46 -5.50
CA ALA A 48 -24.61 11.03 -4.49
C ALA A 48 -23.53 11.94 -5.09
N ALA A 49 -22.97 11.55 -6.25
CA ALA A 49 -22.01 12.39 -6.97
C ALA A 49 -22.65 13.67 -7.49
N ASP A 50 -23.85 13.59 -8.09
CA ASP A 50 -24.59 14.76 -8.58
C ASP A 50 -24.93 15.73 -7.44
N TYR A 51 -25.29 15.22 -6.26
CA TYR A 51 -25.53 16.04 -5.08
C TYR A 51 -24.30 16.88 -4.72
N VAL A 52 -23.12 16.27 -4.59
CA VAL A 52 -21.89 16.99 -4.23
C VAL A 52 -21.48 17.98 -5.34
N LEU A 53 -21.61 17.59 -6.61
CA LEU A 53 -21.33 18.49 -7.74
C LEU A 53 -22.28 19.68 -7.79
N SER A 54 -23.57 19.49 -7.44
CA SER A 54 -24.52 20.60 -7.34
C SER A 54 -24.12 21.59 -6.24
N LYS A 55 -23.71 21.10 -5.06
CA LYS A 55 -23.22 21.95 -3.97
C LYS A 55 -21.97 22.73 -4.36
N LYS A 56 -21.06 22.11 -5.09
CA LYS A 56 -19.91 22.79 -5.69
C LYS A 56 -20.33 23.92 -6.62
N ALA A 57 -21.31 23.69 -7.50
CA ALA A 57 -21.80 24.67 -8.45
C ALA A 57 -22.55 25.82 -7.76
N GLU A 58 -23.36 25.52 -6.74
CA GLU A 58 -24.14 26.49 -5.98
C GLU A 58 -23.27 27.40 -5.10
N ASN A 59 -22.30 26.83 -4.40
CA ASN A 59 -21.58 27.52 -3.32
C ASN A 59 -20.11 27.82 -3.65
N GLY A 60 -19.60 27.36 -4.80
CA GLY A 60 -18.20 27.48 -5.17
C GLY A 60 -17.24 26.56 -4.42
N ALA A 61 -17.69 25.89 -3.35
CA ALA A 61 -16.92 24.97 -2.52
C ALA A 61 -17.80 23.84 -2.01
N VAL A 62 -17.16 22.70 -1.68
CA VAL A 62 -17.79 21.55 -1.02
C VAL A 62 -17.37 21.52 0.44
N THR A 63 -18.34 21.48 1.34
CA THR A 63 -18.12 21.46 2.78
C THR A 63 -18.14 20.04 3.36
N LYS A 64 -17.73 19.90 4.63
CA LYS A 64 -17.91 18.66 5.41
C LYS A 64 -19.37 18.19 5.41
N ALA A 65 -20.32 19.13 5.62
CA ALA A 65 -21.73 18.80 5.73
C ALA A 65 -22.28 18.22 4.41
N ASP A 66 -21.85 18.76 3.27
CA ASP A 66 -22.27 18.28 1.95
C ASP A 66 -21.80 16.82 1.72
N VAL A 67 -20.55 16.53 2.10
CA VAL A 67 -20.01 15.17 1.96
C VAL A 67 -20.72 14.19 2.89
N LEU A 68 -20.91 14.54 4.16
CA LEU A 68 -21.62 13.67 5.10
C LEU A 68 -23.08 13.41 4.69
N GLU A 69 -23.73 14.36 4.04
CA GLU A 69 -25.07 14.14 3.53
C GLU A 69 -25.09 13.19 2.33
N ALA A 70 -24.13 13.35 1.42
CA ALA A 70 -23.96 12.40 0.30
C ALA A 70 -23.61 10.97 0.78
N GLU A 71 -22.79 10.84 1.83
CA GLU A 71 -22.45 9.54 2.44
C GLU A 71 -23.71 8.85 3.01
N LYS A 72 -24.63 9.59 3.64
CA LYS A 72 -25.91 9.02 4.12
C LYS A 72 -26.74 8.43 3.00
N MET A 73 -26.70 8.99 1.80
CA MET A 73 -27.41 8.44 0.64
C MET A 73 -26.93 7.04 0.24
N LEU A 74 -25.73 6.65 0.70
CA LEU A 74 -25.08 5.37 0.40
C LEU A 74 -24.93 4.47 1.65
N GLU A 75 -25.49 4.86 2.80
CA GLU A 75 -25.25 4.22 4.09
C GLU A 75 -25.62 2.72 4.10
N ASP A 76 -26.72 2.36 3.46
CA ASP A 76 -27.17 0.97 3.35
C ASP A 76 -26.21 0.07 2.53
N LEU A 77 -25.40 0.66 1.64
CA LEU A 77 -24.35 -0.06 0.91
C LEU A 77 -23.11 -0.36 1.77
N SER A 78 -23.01 0.26 2.95
CA SER A 78 -21.89 0.07 3.88
C SER A 78 -21.70 -1.40 4.27
N ALA A 79 -22.79 -2.15 4.47
CA ALA A 79 -22.72 -3.56 4.81
C ALA A 79 -22.09 -4.39 3.69
N GLU A 80 -22.40 -4.08 2.43
CA GLU A 80 -21.79 -4.75 1.27
C GLU A 80 -20.33 -4.35 1.10
N ALA A 81 -20.01 -3.07 1.22
CA ALA A 81 -18.65 -2.56 1.14
C ALA A 81 -17.72 -3.21 2.19
N LYS A 82 -18.22 -3.44 3.41
CA LYS A 82 -17.45 -4.04 4.52
C LYS A 82 -17.27 -5.56 4.42
N LYS A 83 -17.88 -6.23 3.45
CA LYS A 83 -17.60 -7.65 3.19
C LYS A 83 -16.20 -7.87 2.63
N LEU A 84 -15.60 -6.86 2.01
CA LEU A 84 -14.23 -6.91 1.51
C LEU A 84 -13.25 -6.71 2.66
N LYS A 85 -12.31 -7.65 2.81
CA LYS A 85 -11.22 -7.56 3.78
C LYS A 85 -9.98 -6.99 3.10
N VAL A 86 -9.53 -5.84 3.57
CA VAL A 86 -8.24 -5.26 3.17
C VAL A 86 -7.18 -5.75 4.15
N ILE A 87 -6.12 -6.36 3.62
CA ILE A 87 -4.96 -6.78 4.38
C ILE A 87 -3.82 -5.80 4.07
N CYS A 88 -3.37 -5.08 5.09
CA CYS A 88 -2.22 -4.20 4.99
C CYS A 88 -0.99 -4.93 5.53
N ALA A 89 -0.06 -5.29 4.64
CA ALA A 89 1.24 -5.84 5.01
C ALA A 89 2.30 -4.76 4.76
N ALA A 90 3.11 -4.48 5.77
CA ALA A 90 4.18 -3.50 5.63
C ALA A 90 5.33 -4.09 4.81
N HIS A 91 5.97 -3.24 4.01
CA HIS A 91 7.16 -3.55 3.24
C HIS A 91 8.08 -2.33 3.23
N ALA A 92 9.39 -2.55 3.22
CA ALA A 92 10.37 -1.48 3.08
C ALA A 92 11.31 -1.81 1.92
N HIS A 93 11.12 -1.16 0.78
CA HIS A 93 12.10 -1.18 -0.29
C HIS A 93 13.35 -0.41 0.14
N ILE A 94 14.53 -1.01 0.00
CA ILE A 94 15.81 -0.37 0.30
C ILE A 94 16.61 -0.28 -0.99
N ASP A 95 16.85 0.94 -1.44
CA ASP A 95 17.70 1.19 -2.59
C ASP A 95 19.14 0.74 -2.31
N MET A 96 19.66 -0.08 -3.22
CA MET A 96 21.03 -0.59 -3.12
C MET A 96 21.98 0.33 -3.87
N ASN A 97 22.63 1.24 -3.11
CA ASN A 97 23.63 2.20 -3.61
C ASN A 97 23.08 3.17 -4.68
N TRP A 98 21.90 3.73 -4.47
CA TRP A 98 21.26 4.61 -5.45
C TRP A 98 22.04 5.92 -5.65
N MET A 99 21.84 6.95 -4.80
CA MET A 99 22.58 8.23 -4.83
C MET A 99 23.54 8.36 -3.65
N TRP A 100 23.90 7.25 -3.02
CA TRP A 100 24.76 7.15 -1.83
C TRP A 100 25.62 5.89 -1.87
N GLY A 101 26.56 5.79 -0.94
CA GLY A 101 27.49 4.67 -0.84
C GLY A 101 26.89 3.43 -0.13
N TYR A 102 27.63 2.33 -0.19
CA TYR A 102 27.22 1.07 0.44
C TYR A 102 27.08 1.19 1.96
N GLN A 103 27.93 1.98 2.61
CA GLN A 103 27.86 2.20 4.06
C GLN A 103 26.54 2.84 4.50
N GLU A 104 26.03 3.77 3.70
CA GLU A 104 24.73 4.41 3.96
C GLU A 104 23.59 3.40 3.75
N THR A 105 23.68 2.58 2.69
CA THR A 105 22.70 1.47 2.50
C THR A 105 22.71 0.51 3.70
N ALA A 106 23.89 0.16 4.21
CA ALA A 106 24.01 -0.70 5.37
C ALA A 106 23.38 -0.05 6.63
N ALA A 107 23.65 1.22 6.88
CA ALA A 107 23.06 1.96 8.00
C ALA A 107 21.54 2.03 7.88
N VAL A 108 21.00 2.44 6.72
CA VAL A 108 19.55 2.49 6.47
C VAL A 108 18.91 1.11 6.64
N THR A 109 19.57 0.04 6.20
CA THR A 109 19.07 -1.33 6.37
C THR A 109 18.94 -1.70 7.85
N VAL A 110 19.99 -1.45 8.64
CA VAL A 110 19.98 -1.73 10.08
C VAL A 110 18.91 -0.92 10.80
N ASP A 111 18.82 0.38 10.54
CA ASP A 111 17.82 1.27 11.14
C ASP A 111 16.39 0.86 10.76
N THR A 112 16.17 0.50 9.49
CA THR A 112 14.86 0.03 9.02
C THR A 112 14.46 -1.25 9.73
N PHE A 113 15.34 -2.25 9.78
CA PHE A 113 15.04 -3.54 10.40
C PHE A 113 14.81 -3.38 11.90
N ARG A 114 15.61 -2.56 12.59
CA ARG A 114 15.39 -2.24 14.01
C ARG A 114 14.02 -1.61 14.22
N THR A 115 13.67 -0.61 13.41
CA THR A 115 12.36 0.04 13.48
C THR A 115 11.21 -0.97 13.30
N MET A 116 11.34 -1.91 12.33
CA MET A 116 10.30 -2.91 12.12
C MET A 116 10.17 -3.88 13.30
N LEU A 117 11.28 -4.30 13.90
CA LEU A 117 11.27 -5.14 15.10
C LEU A 117 10.67 -4.42 16.31
N ASP A 118 10.97 -3.14 16.49
CA ASP A 118 10.41 -2.31 17.57
C ASP A 118 8.89 -2.13 17.37
N LEU A 119 8.43 -1.85 16.17
CA LEU A 119 6.99 -1.82 15.85
C LEU A 119 6.30 -3.17 16.11
N MET A 120 6.98 -4.29 15.84
CA MET A 120 6.44 -5.60 16.19
C MET A 120 6.39 -5.85 17.70
N ASN A 121 7.25 -5.21 18.49
CA ASN A 121 7.19 -5.27 19.94
C ASN A 121 6.01 -4.44 20.48
N GLU A 122 5.77 -3.28 19.89
CA GLU A 122 4.69 -2.36 20.28
C GLU A 122 3.31 -2.84 19.79
N TYR A 123 3.22 -3.35 18.55
CA TYR A 123 1.97 -3.76 17.90
C TYR A 123 1.99 -5.26 17.59
N PRO A 124 1.29 -6.08 18.39
CA PRO A 124 1.26 -7.55 18.21
C PRO A 124 0.73 -8.01 16.85
N GLU A 125 -0.17 -7.24 16.24
CA GLU A 125 -0.78 -7.52 14.94
C GLU A 125 0.10 -7.09 13.75
N TYR A 126 1.17 -6.30 13.99
CA TYR A 126 2.01 -5.76 12.92
C TYR A 126 2.72 -6.87 12.16
N LYS A 127 2.62 -6.83 10.85
CA LYS A 127 3.25 -7.76 9.92
C LYS A 127 4.12 -7.01 8.92
N PHE A 128 5.25 -7.59 8.61
CA PHE A 128 6.23 -7.02 7.71
C PHE A 128 6.71 -8.06 6.71
N SER A 129 6.99 -7.65 5.48
CA SER A 129 7.63 -8.49 4.47
C SER A 129 8.89 -7.80 3.93
N GLN A 130 9.92 -8.59 3.63
CA GLN A 130 11.14 -8.08 3.01
C GLN A 130 11.55 -8.98 1.85
N SER A 131 11.71 -8.36 0.68
CA SER A 131 11.91 -9.05 -0.60
C SER A 131 13.38 -9.20 -1.01
N GLN A 132 14.30 -8.44 -0.46
CA GLN A 132 15.71 -8.43 -0.86
C GLN A 132 16.55 -9.33 0.04
N ALA A 133 17.17 -10.38 -0.51
CA ALA A 133 18.05 -11.25 0.26
C ALA A 133 19.33 -10.54 0.74
N SER A 134 19.83 -9.57 -0.02
CA SER A 134 21.01 -8.78 0.34
C SER A 134 20.84 -7.99 1.64
N THR A 135 19.63 -7.55 1.98
CA THR A 135 19.39 -6.84 3.24
C THR A 135 19.63 -7.73 4.45
N TYR A 136 19.25 -8.99 4.39
CA TYR A 136 19.59 -9.96 5.47
C TYR A 136 21.09 -10.21 5.57
N LYS A 137 21.79 -10.23 4.43
CA LYS A 137 23.26 -10.34 4.45
C LYS A 137 23.91 -9.10 5.08
N ILE A 138 23.37 -7.92 4.82
CA ILE A 138 23.80 -6.68 5.48
C ILE A 138 23.59 -6.77 7.00
N ILE A 139 22.45 -7.27 7.45
CA ILE A 139 22.19 -7.50 8.90
C ILE A 139 23.18 -8.53 9.47
N GLU A 140 23.41 -9.64 8.78
CA GLU A 140 24.40 -10.65 9.21
C GLU A 140 25.79 -10.05 9.43
N ASP A 141 26.20 -9.11 8.55
CA ASP A 141 27.53 -8.51 8.59
C ASP A 141 27.67 -7.35 9.57
N ASN A 142 26.59 -6.61 9.85
CA ASN A 142 26.67 -5.34 10.58
C ASN A 142 25.91 -5.33 11.93
N ALA A 143 24.92 -6.21 12.10
CA ALA A 143 24.10 -6.31 13.31
C ALA A 143 23.58 -7.76 13.49
N PRO A 144 24.49 -8.76 13.59
CA PRO A 144 24.13 -10.19 13.59
C PRO A 144 23.18 -10.60 14.71
N GLU A 145 23.17 -9.89 15.83
CA GLU A 145 22.25 -10.11 16.95
C GLU A 145 20.77 -9.90 16.55
N MET A 146 20.50 -9.10 15.53
CA MET A 146 19.14 -8.92 15.04
C MET A 146 18.58 -10.14 14.29
N LEU A 147 19.44 -11.01 13.77
CA LEU A 147 18.97 -12.20 13.02
C LEU A 147 18.14 -13.14 13.89
N ASP A 148 18.46 -13.29 15.16
CA ASP A 148 17.70 -14.17 16.06
C ASP A 148 16.31 -13.57 16.36
N GLU A 149 16.23 -12.25 16.51
CA GLU A 149 14.95 -11.55 16.62
C GLU A 149 14.11 -11.71 15.34
N ILE A 150 14.73 -11.53 14.17
CA ILE A 150 14.06 -11.72 12.86
C ILE A 150 13.55 -13.15 12.71
N LYS A 151 14.37 -14.15 12.99
CA LYS A 151 13.97 -15.58 12.94
C LYS A 151 12.79 -15.86 13.87
N LYS A 152 12.78 -15.29 15.08
CA LYS A 152 11.64 -15.36 15.99
C LYS A 152 10.38 -14.83 15.34
N ARG A 153 10.45 -13.63 14.72
CA ARG A 153 9.28 -13.01 14.05
C ARG A 153 8.82 -13.81 12.83
N ILE A 154 9.75 -14.46 12.10
CA ILE A 154 9.41 -15.39 11.02
C ILE A 154 8.62 -16.59 11.56
N HIS A 155 9.08 -17.24 12.64
CA HIS A 155 8.38 -18.37 13.26
C HIS A 155 7.00 -17.98 13.81
N GLU A 156 6.83 -16.74 14.28
CA GLU A 156 5.54 -16.20 14.71
C GLU A 156 4.59 -15.90 13.53
N GLY A 157 5.04 -16.00 12.27
CA GLY A 157 4.27 -15.64 11.08
C GLY A 157 4.01 -14.13 10.96
N ARG A 158 4.90 -13.31 11.53
CA ARG A 158 4.80 -11.84 11.56
C ARG A 158 5.81 -11.16 10.66
N TRP A 159 6.92 -11.81 10.38
CA TRP A 159 7.90 -11.38 9.40
C TRP A 159 7.91 -12.37 8.25
N GLU A 160 7.53 -11.94 7.05
CA GLU A 160 7.51 -12.78 5.87
C GLU A 160 8.79 -12.60 5.06
N LEU A 161 9.49 -13.72 4.86
CA LEU A 161 10.67 -13.78 4.02
C LEU A 161 10.24 -13.98 2.56
N THR A 162 9.89 -12.88 1.88
CA THR A 162 9.48 -12.92 0.47
C THR A 162 10.66 -12.85 -0.50
N ALA A 163 11.89 -12.86 0.00
CA ALA A 163 13.11 -12.70 -0.78
C ALA A 163 13.22 -13.75 -1.88
N SER A 164 12.92 -13.36 -3.11
CA SER A 164 13.06 -14.18 -4.31
C SER A 164 14.27 -13.77 -5.15
N THR A 165 14.80 -12.57 -4.93
CA THR A 165 15.95 -12.02 -5.64
C THR A 165 16.97 -11.42 -4.66
N TRP A 166 18.23 -11.29 -5.10
CA TRP A 166 19.29 -10.71 -4.28
C TRP A 166 19.00 -9.25 -3.93
N VAL A 167 18.62 -8.46 -4.94
CA VAL A 167 18.10 -7.09 -4.81
C VAL A 167 16.84 -6.93 -5.64
N GLU A 168 15.99 -5.95 -5.31
CA GLU A 168 14.91 -5.52 -6.18
C GLU A 168 15.49 -4.67 -7.31
N THR A 169 15.50 -5.23 -8.51
CA THR A 169 16.12 -4.59 -9.68
C THR A 169 15.07 -3.91 -10.57
N ASP A 170 15.49 -2.91 -11.31
CA ASP A 170 14.80 -2.52 -12.53
C ASP A 170 14.89 -3.67 -13.53
N LYS A 171 13.75 -4.29 -13.84
CA LYS A 171 13.71 -5.50 -14.70
C LYS A 171 14.12 -5.24 -16.15
N ASN A 172 14.17 -3.99 -16.57
CA ASN A 172 14.56 -3.60 -17.94
C ASN A 172 16.07 -3.43 -18.12
N MET A 173 16.85 -3.32 -17.02
CA MET A 173 18.30 -3.05 -17.08
C MET A 173 19.17 -4.30 -17.01
N PRO A 174 18.91 -5.30 -16.12
CA PRO A 174 19.74 -6.49 -16.02
C PRO A 174 19.54 -7.42 -17.23
N ASN A 175 20.60 -8.09 -17.62
CA ASN A 175 20.51 -9.19 -18.60
C ASN A 175 20.04 -10.51 -17.94
N GLY A 176 19.76 -11.53 -18.76
CA GLY A 176 19.29 -12.84 -18.28
C GLY A 176 20.26 -13.55 -17.32
N GLU A 177 21.57 -13.41 -17.55
CA GLU A 177 22.60 -13.95 -16.65
C GLU A 177 22.54 -13.29 -15.28
N SER A 178 22.43 -11.98 -15.20
CA SER A 178 22.28 -11.25 -13.95
C SER A 178 21.04 -11.69 -13.19
N LEU A 179 19.88 -11.78 -13.87
CA LEU A 179 18.63 -12.24 -13.26
C LEU A 179 18.74 -13.69 -12.73
N SER A 180 19.39 -14.58 -13.48
CA SER A 180 19.63 -15.96 -13.04
C SER A 180 20.51 -16.00 -11.78
N ARG A 181 21.56 -15.16 -11.72
CA ARG A 181 22.43 -15.06 -10.55
C ARG A 181 21.71 -14.49 -9.33
N HIS A 182 20.82 -13.54 -9.50
CA HIS A 182 19.96 -13.06 -8.40
C HIS A 182 19.26 -14.22 -7.70
N ILE A 183 18.60 -15.09 -8.47
CA ILE A 183 17.89 -16.25 -7.92
C ILE A 183 18.86 -17.24 -7.29
N LEU A 184 19.97 -17.54 -7.96
CA LEU A 184 20.98 -18.49 -7.47
C LEU A 184 21.58 -18.06 -6.14
N HIS A 185 22.02 -16.79 -6.03
CA HIS A 185 22.62 -16.27 -4.80
C HIS A 185 21.61 -16.19 -3.67
N THR A 186 20.38 -15.77 -3.95
CA THR A 186 19.31 -15.75 -2.96
C THR A 186 19.03 -17.14 -2.41
N LYS A 187 18.81 -18.14 -3.28
CA LYS A 187 18.58 -19.52 -2.82
C LYS A 187 19.74 -20.07 -2.03
N LYS A 188 20.97 -19.87 -2.49
CA LYS A 188 22.17 -20.31 -1.78
C LYS A 188 22.32 -19.66 -0.41
N TYR A 189 21.94 -18.40 -0.27
CA TYR A 189 22.02 -17.68 1.00
C TYR A 189 20.93 -18.14 1.98
N LEU A 190 19.69 -18.19 1.52
CA LEU A 190 18.54 -18.55 2.37
C LEU A 190 18.43 -20.04 2.70
N SER A 191 19.22 -20.91 2.07
CA SER A 191 19.28 -22.35 2.38
C SER A 191 20.24 -22.72 3.52
N LYS A 192 20.93 -21.73 4.09
CA LYS A 192 21.82 -21.90 5.26
C LYS A 192 21.01 -21.90 6.55
#